data_5550ba6e4064742c14f6b7e28d36290a
#
_entry.id   5550ba6e4064742c14f6b7e28d36290a
#
_cell.length_a   1.000
_cell.length_b   1.000
_cell.length_c   1.000
_cell.angle_alpha   90.00
_cell.angle_beta   90.00
_cell.angle_gamma   90.00
#
_symmetry.space_group_name_H-M   'P 1'
#
loop_
_entity.id
_entity.type
_entity.pdbx_description
1 polymer ?
#
loop_
_entity_poly.entity_id
_entity_poly.type
_entity_poly.pdbx_seq_one_letter_code
_entity_poly.pdbx_strand_id
1 'polypeptide(L)'
;MEQVQPKDLTAGEITVRLGVTWIGSEIIKRFADELFQSTYREQKIAVRYNEYLNNWYISNKSQGNDNIRVTNTYGTKRINGYHLLENALNLRATKIYDTIYDENGKEQHKLNGPATEEAQAKQRMIEDAFKDWIFKDRERRESLVALYNEMPR
;
A
#
# COMPACT_ATOMS: atom_id res chain seq x y z
N MET A 1 18.55 36.99 -11.56
CA MET A 1 17.93 35.73 -11.12
C MET A 1 16.53 35.61 -11.70
N GLU A 2 16.28 34.52 -12.30
CA GLU A 2 15.00 34.28 -12.90
C GLU A 2 13.91 34.16 -11.87
N GLN A 3 12.79 34.82 -12.09
CA GLN A 3 11.66 34.68 -11.21
C GLN A 3 11.08 33.28 -11.34
N VAL A 4 11.07 32.56 -10.24
CA VAL A 4 10.58 31.21 -10.25
C VAL A 4 9.11 31.21 -9.86
N GLN A 5 8.25 31.03 -10.83
CA GLN A 5 6.89 30.61 -10.54
C GLN A 5 6.89 29.09 -10.40
N PRO A 6 6.00 28.54 -9.58
CA PRO A 6 5.90 27.09 -9.53
C PRO A 6 5.61 26.54 -10.92
N LYS A 7 6.57 25.83 -11.43
CA LYS A 7 6.49 25.23 -12.76
C LYS A 7 5.74 23.91 -12.65
N ASP A 8 4.87 23.65 -13.60
CA ASP A 8 4.21 22.35 -13.65
C ASP A 8 5.25 21.26 -13.82
N LEU A 9 5.06 20.19 -13.05
CA LEU A 9 5.98 19.07 -13.05
C LEU A 9 5.60 18.03 -14.09
N THR A 10 6.63 17.42 -14.69
CA THR A 10 6.45 16.27 -15.58
C THR A 10 6.38 14.99 -14.73
N ALA A 11 6.01 13.88 -15.37
CA ALA A 11 5.93 12.59 -14.68
C ALA A 11 7.25 12.20 -14.00
N GLY A 12 8.39 12.51 -14.62
CA GLY A 12 9.70 12.18 -14.04
C GLY A 12 10.08 13.03 -12.85
N GLU A 13 9.45 14.18 -12.67
CA GLU A 13 9.75 15.10 -11.58
C GLU A 13 8.86 14.88 -10.35
N ILE A 14 7.76 14.14 -10.50
CA ILE A 14 6.79 13.91 -9.44
C ILE A 14 7.21 12.66 -8.66
N THR A 15 7.38 12.83 -7.35
CA THR A 15 7.59 11.68 -6.47
C THR A 15 6.25 11.06 -6.16
N VAL A 16 6.04 9.82 -6.60
CA VAL A 16 4.81 9.08 -6.41
C VAL A 16 5.08 7.85 -5.58
N ARG A 17 4.30 7.68 -4.52
CA ARG A 17 4.37 6.50 -3.66
C ARG A 17 3.01 6.23 -3.04
N LEU A 18 2.83 5.02 -2.54
CA LEU A 18 1.66 4.71 -1.75
C LEU A 18 1.62 5.60 -0.50
N GLY A 19 0.43 6.02 -0.14
CA GLY A 19 0.21 6.79 1.08
C GLY A 19 0.18 8.30 0.90
N VAL A 20 0.54 8.83 -0.29
CA VAL A 20 0.38 10.26 -0.54
C VAL A 20 -1.12 10.58 -0.66
N THR A 21 -1.55 11.61 0.05
CA THR A 21 -2.99 11.88 0.22
C THR A 21 -3.67 12.47 -1.00
N TRP A 22 -2.89 13.01 -1.95
CA TRP A 22 -3.47 13.58 -3.17
C TRP A 22 -3.86 12.52 -4.20
N ILE A 23 -3.46 11.26 -3.99
CA ILE A 23 -3.90 10.15 -4.83
C ILE A 23 -5.18 9.59 -4.21
N GLY A 24 -6.27 9.60 -4.98
CA GLY A 24 -7.56 9.19 -4.47
C GLY A 24 -7.66 7.70 -4.17
N SER A 25 -8.55 7.34 -3.26
CA SER A 25 -8.76 5.94 -2.87
C SER A 25 -9.22 5.07 -4.05
N GLU A 26 -9.88 5.65 -5.04
CA GLU A 26 -10.30 4.93 -6.24
C GLU A 26 -9.11 4.42 -7.05
N ILE A 27 -8.05 5.20 -7.14
CA ILE A 27 -6.82 4.81 -7.83
C ILE A 27 -6.16 3.66 -7.10
N ILE A 28 -6.09 3.75 -5.78
CA ILE A 28 -5.52 2.69 -4.95
C ILE A 28 -6.32 1.40 -5.06
N LYS A 29 -7.66 1.51 -5.05
CA LYS A 29 -8.54 0.35 -5.23
C LYS A 29 -8.29 -0.34 -6.56
N ARG A 30 -8.18 0.44 -7.63
CA ARG A 30 -7.89 -0.09 -8.96
C ARG A 30 -6.51 -0.78 -8.99
N PHE A 31 -5.51 -0.17 -8.38
CA PHE A 31 -4.19 -0.77 -8.27
C PHE A 31 -4.27 -2.12 -7.54
N ALA A 32 -4.96 -2.16 -6.40
CA ALA A 32 -5.09 -3.38 -5.62
C ALA A 32 -5.78 -4.49 -6.42
N ASP A 33 -6.86 -4.16 -7.11
CA ASP A 33 -7.59 -5.15 -7.91
C ASP A 33 -6.72 -5.73 -9.02
N GLU A 34 -5.91 -4.90 -9.69
CA GLU A 34 -5.02 -5.36 -10.73
C GLU A 34 -3.82 -6.13 -10.16
N LEU A 35 -3.23 -5.66 -9.08
CA LEU A 35 -2.07 -6.30 -8.46
C LEU A 35 -2.41 -7.70 -7.97
N PHE A 36 -3.51 -7.82 -7.26
CA PHE A 36 -3.94 -9.09 -6.68
C PHE A 36 -4.79 -9.91 -7.64
N GLN A 37 -5.05 -9.38 -8.85
CA GLN A 37 -5.87 -10.02 -9.87
C GLN A 37 -7.20 -10.51 -9.30
N SER A 38 -7.83 -9.67 -8.51
CA SER A 38 -9.12 -9.98 -7.91
C SER A 38 -10.18 -10.07 -8.99
N THR A 39 -10.92 -11.17 -8.98
CA THR A 39 -12.06 -11.30 -9.90
C THR A 39 -13.22 -10.44 -9.42
N TYR A 40 -14.18 -10.22 -10.29
CA TYR A 40 -15.38 -9.49 -9.93
C TYR A 40 -16.04 -10.05 -8.67
N ARG A 41 -16.00 -11.38 -8.50
CA ARG A 41 -16.58 -12.06 -7.32
C ARG A 41 -15.75 -11.86 -6.06
N GLU A 42 -14.46 -11.59 -6.21
CA GLU A 42 -13.52 -11.46 -5.10
C GLU A 42 -13.23 -10.02 -4.71
N GLN A 43 -13.76 -9.06 -5.45
CA GLN A 43 -13.55 -7.63 -5.19
C GLN A 43 -14.35 -7.17 -3.99
N LYS A 44 -13.98 -7.67 -2.82
CA LYS A 44 -14.68 -7.37 -1.58
C LYS A 44 -14.03 -6.31 -0.73
N ILE A 45 -12.79 -5.94 -1.05
CA ILE A 45 -12.12 -4.90 -0.29
C ILE A 45 -12.59 -3.51 -0.73
N ALA A 46 -12.61 -2.59 0.20
CA ALA A 46 -12.80 -1.18 -0.08
C ALA A 46 -11.61 -0.43 0.51
N VAL A 47 -11.13 0.58 -0.21
CA VAL A 47 -10.02 1.41 0.24
C VAL A 47 -10.58 2.78 0.59
N ARG A 48 -10.30 3.26 1.80
CA ARG A 48 -10.78 4.55 2.29
C ARG A 48 -9.68 5.29 3.02
N TYR A 49 -9.71 6.61 2.90
CA TYR A 49 -8.84 7.49 3.67
C TYR A 49 -9.69 8.27 4.68
N ASN A 50 -9.30 8.21 5.95
CA ASN A 50 -9.97 8.93 7.02
C ASN A 50 -9.19 10.22 7.32
N GLU A 51 -9.77 11.35 6.97
CA GLU A 51 -9.13 12.66 7.16
C GLU A 51 -8.93 13.02 8.63
N TYR A 52 -9.83 12.59 9.50
CA TYR A 52 -9.75 12.90 10.92
C TYR A 52 -8.62 12.17 11.63
N LEU A 53 -8.39 10.91 11.22
CA LEU A 53 -7.35 10.07 11.82
C LEU A 53 -6.06 10.08 10.99
N ASN A 54 -6.07 10.71 9.83
CA ASN A 54 -4.95 10.73 8.88
C ASN A 54 -4.45 9.31 8.59
N ASN A 55 -5.37 8.38 8.35
CA ASN A 55 -4.98 7.02 8.02
C ASN A 55 -5.80 6.44 6.88
N TRP A 56 -5.21 5.45 6.24
CA TRP A 56 -5.86 4.66 5.22
C TRP A 56 -6.42 3.40 5.87
N TYR A 57 -7.54 2.94 5.34
CA TYR A 57 -8.20 1.76 5.84
C TYR A 57 -8.66 0.88 4.68
N ILE A 58 -8.34 -0.40 4.76
CA ILE A 58 -8.81 -1.40 3.80
C ILE A 58 -9.77 -2.32 4.54
N SER A 59 -11.00 -2.40 4.04
CA SER A 59 -12.01 -3.29 4.61
C SER A 59 -11.83 -4.71 4.10
N ASN A 60 -12.31 -5.69 4.87
CA ASN A 60 -12.35 -7.10 4.47
C ASN A 60 -10.96 -7.69 4.14
N LYS A 61 -9.93 -7.26 4.84
CA LYS A 61 -8.56 -7.72 4.60
C LYS A 61 -8.39 -9.25 4.72
N SER A 62 -9.21 -9.89 5.52
CA SER A 62 -9.14 -11.35 5.72
C SER A 62 -9.87 -12.15 4.63
N GLN A 63 -10.47 -11.51 3.65
CA GLN A 63 -11.27 -12.18 2.61
C GLN A 63 -10.46 -12.71 1.44
N GLY A 64 -9.15 -12.55 1.45
CA GLY A 64 -8.29 -12.95 0.33
C GLY A 64 -7.67 -14.34 0.46
N ASN A 65 -8.18 -15.20 1.33
CA ASN A 65 -7.53 -16.46 1.65
C ASN A 65 -7.41 -17.44 0.47
N ASP A 66 -8.32 -17.33 -0.50
CA ASP A 66 -8.29 -18.18 -1.70
C ASP A 66 -7.47 -17.61 -2.84
N ASN A 67 -6.90 -16.43 -2.65
CA ASN A 67 -6.14 -15.74 -3.68
C ASN A 67 -4.66 -15.88 -3.40
N ILE A 68 -3.96 -16.64 -4.28
CA ILE A 68 -2.53 -16.90 -4.09
C ILE A 68 -1.66 -15.65 -4.17
N ARG A 69 -2.09 -14.63 -4.91
CA ARG A 69 -1.36 -13.38 -4.98
C ARG A 69 -1.45 -12.61 -3.66
N VAL A 70 -2.55 -12.73 -2.96
CA VAL A 70 -2.75 -12.12 -1.64
C VAL A 70 -2.01 -12.89 -0.55
N THR A 71 -2.02 -14.22 -0.62
CA THR A 71 -1.49 -15.06 0.45
C THR A 71 -0.03 -15.43 0.28
N ASN A 72 0.48 -15.43 -0.97
CA ASN A 72 1.83 -15.89 -1.23
C ASN A 72 2.65 -14.91 -2.06
N THR A 73 2.21 -14.52 -3.25
CA THR A 73 2.99 -13.64 -4.13
C THR A 73 3.36 -12.33 -3.44
N TYR A 74 2.37 -11.70 -2.82
CA TYR A 74 2.53 -10.43 -2.10
C TYR A 74 2.17 -10.57 -0.63
N GLY A 75 2.29 -11.77 -0.08
CA GLY A 75 1.98 -12.04 1.31
C GLY A 75 2.87 -13.13 1.87
N THR A 76 2.76 -13.34 3.18
CA THR A 76 3.47 -14.41 3.90
C THR A 76 2.44 -15.25 4.65
N LYS A 77 2.91 -16.33 5.29
CA LYS A 77 2.04 -17.14 6.14
C LYS A 77 1.48 -16.36 7.34
N ARG A 78 2.15 -15.29 7.73
CA ARG A 78 1.82 -14.52 8.92
C ARG A 78 1.00 -13.28 8.61
N ILE A 79 1.08 -12.76 7.39
CA ILE A 79 0.38 -11.54 6.99
C ILE A 79 0.11 -11.57 5.50
N ASN A 80 -1.09 -11.21 5.09
CA ASN A 80 -1.44 -11.22 3.68
C ASN A 80 -1.18 -9.89 2.99
N GLY A 81 -1.32 -9.88 1.66
CA GLY A 81 -1.03 -8.70 0.85
C GLY A 81 -1.92 -7.50 1.15
N TYR A 82 -3.17 -7.73 1.52
CA TYR A 82 -4.07 -6.62 1.87
C TYR A 82 -3.61 -5.89 3.11
N HIS A 83 -3.16 -6.61 4.13
CA HIS A 83 -2.59 -5.99 5.33
C HIS A 83 -1.30 -5.26 5.03
N LEU A 84 -0.46 -5.83 4.16
CA LEU A 84 0.80 -5.19 3.76
C LEU A 84 0.54 -3.91 2.97
N LEU A 85 -0.46 -3.92 2.08
CA LEU A 85 -0.85 -2.72 1.34
C LEU A 85 -1.33 -1.63 2.29
N GLU A 86 -2.15 -1.97 3.28
CA GLU A 86 -2.61 -1.00 4.28
C GLU A 86 -1.45 -0.42 5.07
N ASN A 87 -0.49 -1.26 5.48
CA ASN A 87 0.70 -0.76 6.17
C ASN A 87 1.51 0.19 5.29
N ALA A 88 1.68 -0.14 4.00
CA ALA A 88 2.38 0.71 3.06
C ALA A 88 1.67 2.06 2.89
N LEU A 89 0.35 2.04 2.77
CA LEU A 89 -0.45 3.27 2.66
C LEU A 89 -0.30 4.15 3.89
N ASN A 90 -0.17 3.56 5.07
CA ASN A 90 -0.02 4.28 6.33
C ASN A 90 1.44 4.55 6.68
N LEU A 91 2.37 4.27 5.77
CA LEU A 91 3.79 4.50 5.95
C LEU A 91 4.35 3.77 7.17
N ARG A 92 3.83 2.58 7.46
CA ARG A 92 4.27 1.75 8.57
C ARG A 92 5.11 0.59 8.06
N ALA A 93 6.27 0.37 8.68
CA ALA A 93 7.05 -0.84 8.44
C ALA A 93 6.36 -2.00 9.17
N THR A 94 6.10 -3.07 8.45
CA THR A 94 5.46 -4.24 9.04
C THR A 94 6.39 -4.94 10.03
N LYS A 95 5.86 -5.29 11.19
CA LYS A 95 6.58 -6.05 12.21
C LYS A 95 5.75 -7.25 12.62
N ILE A 96 6.39 -8.40 12.72
CA ILE A 96 5.73 -9.66 13.07
C ILE A 96 6.22 -10.10 14.44
N TYR A 97 5.27 -10.38 15.34
CA TYR A 97 5.56 -10.78 16.71
C TYR A 97 5.02 -12.19 16.96
N ASP A 98 5.81 -12.97 17.69
CA ASP A 98 5.36 -14.26 18.22
C ASP A 98 4.83 -14.05 19.63
N THR A 99 3.80 -14.79 19.98
CA THR A 99 3.29 -14.82 21.34
C THR A 99 4.01 -15.93 22.08
N ILE A 100 4.68 -15.57 23.18
CA ILE A 100 5.35 -16.53 24.07
C ILE A 100 4.83 -16.34 25.49
N TYR A 101 5.05 -17.35 26.34
CA TYR A 101 4.61 -17.30 27.72
C TYR A 101 5.81 -17.43 28.63
N ASP A 102 5.87 -16.60 29.69
CA ASP A 102 6.94 -16.65 30.66
C ASP A 102 6.71 -17.80 31.67
N GLU A 103 7.60 -17.93 32.66
CA GLU A 103 7.53 -18.98 33.69
C GLU A 103 6.23 -18.91 34.50
N ASN A 104 5.63 -17.74 34.60
CA ASN A 104 4.39 -17.53 35.34
C ASN A 104 3.14 -17.66 34.44
N GLY A 105 3.34 -18.07 33.17
CA GLY A 105 2.23 -18.18 32.22
C GLY A 105 1.75 -16.85 31.66
N LYS A 106 2.48 -15.78 31.90
CA LYS A 106 2.12 -14.46 31.39
C LYS A 106 2.49 -14.33 29.92
N GLU A 107 1.55 -13.82 29.14
CA GLU A 107 1.73 -13.62 27.71
C GLU A 107 2.74 -12.52 27.42
N GLN A 108 3.64 -12.79 26.48
CA GLN A 108 4.64 -11.84 26.00
C GLN A 108 4.71 -11.87 24.49
N HIS A 109 5.05 -10.75 23.89
CA HIS A 109 5.20 -10.62 22.43
C HIS A 109 6.66 -10.40 22.09
N LYS A 110 7.24 -11.31 21.32
CA LYS A 110 8.63 -11.23 20.91
C LYS A 110 8.70 -11.02 19.40
N LEU A 111 9.51 -10.05 18.96
CA LEU A 111 9.69 -9.80 17.54
C LEU A 111 10.33 -11.02 16.87
N ASN A 112 9.68 -11.47 15.80
CA ASN A 112 10.20 -12.53 14.94
C ASN A 112 10.97 -11.86 13.80
N GLY A 113 12.30 -11.85 13.88
CA GLY A 113 13.14 -11.18 12.91
C GLY A 113 12.97 -11.71 11.48
N PRO A 114 13.14 -13.02 11.26
CA PRO A 114 12.99 -13.58 9.90
C PRO A 114 11.59 -13.34 9.30
N ALA A 115 10.53 -13.52 10.08
CA ALA A 115 9.17 -13.27 9.60
C ALA A 115 8.94 -11.80 9.27
N THR A 116 9.53 -10.90 10.07
CA THR A 116 9.46 -9.46 9.83
C THR A 116 10.18 -9.08 8.54
N GLU A 117 11.38 -9.62 8.30
CA GLU A 117 12.13 -9.36 7.08
C GLU A 117 11.37 -9.84 5.85
N GLU A 118 10.78 -11.03 5.91
CA GLU A 118 9.99 -11.57 4.81
C GLU A 118 8.79 -10.66 4.52
N ALA A 119 8.07 -10.25 5.55
CA ALA A 119 6.92 -9.37 5.40
C ALA A 119 7.31 -8.02 4.82
N GLN A 120 8.40 -7.43 5.28
CA GLN A 120 8.87 -6.15 4.76
C GLN A 120 9.34 -6.26 3.32
N ALA A 121 9.94 -7.38 2.93
CA ALA A 121 10.32 -7.61 1.54
C ALA A 121 9.08 -7.64 0.63
N LYS A 122 8.02 -8.31 1.05
CA LYS A 122 6.76 -8.34 0.31
C LYS A 122 6.12 -6.96 0.25
N GLN A 123 6.18 -6.21 1.35
CA GLN A 123 5.68 -4.84 1.37
C GLN A 123 6.39 -3.96 0.35
N ARG A 124 7.72 -4.06 0.27
CA ARG A 124 8.50 -3.33 -0.73
C ARG A 124 8.12 -3.72 -2.16
N MET A 125 7.83 -5.00 -2.39
CA MET A 125 7.36 -5.45 -3.71
C MET A 125 6.06 -4.76 -4.10
N ILE A 126 5.15 -4.59 -3.16
CA ILE A 126 3.88 -3.89 -3.40
C ILE A 126 4.15 -2.41 -3.69
N GLU A 127 5.00 -1.78 -2.91
CA GLU A 127 5.35 -0.37 -3.09
C GLU A 127 6.00 -0.12 -4.45
N ASP A 128 6.91 -0.99 -4.86
CA ASP A 128 7.57 -0.88 -6.16
C ASP A 128 6.60 -1.16 -7.31
N ALA A 129 5.70 -2.12 -7.12
CA ALA A 129 4.68 -2.43 -8.10
C ALA A 129 3.75 -1.23 -8.34
N PHE A 130 3.43 -0.48 -7.28
CA PHE A 130 2.61 0.72 -7.43
C PHE A 130 3.29 1.79 -8.28
N LYS A 131 4.58 2.02 -8.05
CA LYS A 131 5.34 2.99 -8.84
C LYS A 131 5.34 2.60 -10.32
N ASP A 132 5.58 1.34 -10.61
CA ASP A 132 5.57 0.84 -11.98
C ASP A 132 4.18 0.95 -12.60
N TRP A 133 3.17 0.56 -11.85
CA TRP A 133 1.79 0.55 -12.34
C TRP A 133 1.28 1.95 -12.68
N ILE A 134 1.56 2.93 -11.80
CA ILE A 134 1.02 4.27 -11.96
C ILE A 134 1.61 4.99 -13.19
N PHE A 135 2.86 4.66 -13.54
CA PHE A 135 3.54 5.30 -14.67
C PHE A 135 3.56 4.45 -15.94
N LYS A 136 3.13 3.20 -15.87
CA LYS A 136 3.17 2.30 -17.02
C LYS A 136 2.16 2.66 -18.08
N ASP A 137 0.97 3.06 -17.68
CA ASP A 137 -0.10 3.45 -18.56
C ASP A 137 -0.02 4.96 -18.82
N ARG A 138 0.04 5.33 -20.09
CA ARG A 138 0.17 6.73 -20.47
C ARG A 138 -0.96 7.60 -19.95
N GLU A 139 -2.19 7.10 -20.03
CA GLU A 139 -3.37 7.83 -19.57
C GLU A 139 -3.33 8.07 -18.06
N ARG A 140 -3.00 7.04 -17.30
CA ARG A 140 -2.86 7.18 -15.84
C ARG A 140 -1.78 8.18 -15.49
N ARG A 141 -0.63 8.11 -16.19
CA ARG A 141 0.49 9.02 -15.96
C ARG A 141 0.10 10.46 -16.23
N GLU A 142 -0.57 10.71 -17.35
CA GLU A 142 -1.00 12.07 -17.70
C GLU A 142 -2.06 12.59 -16.71
N SER A 143 -3.00 11.75 -16.33
CA SER A 143 -4.02 12.11 -15.34
C SER A 143 -3.38 12.44 -13.99
N LEU A 144 -2.38 11.67 -13.59
CA LEU A 144 -1.67 11.87 -12.33
C LEU A 144 -0.90 13.20 -12.34
N VAL A 145 -0.21 13.50 -13.43
CA VAL A 145 0.53 14.76 -13.58
C VAL A 145 -0.43 15.93 -13.51
N ALA A 146 -1.54 15.86 -14.22
CA ALA A 146 -2.56 16.92 -14.20
C ALA A 146 -3.12 17.12 -12.79
N LEU A 147 -3.43 16.03 -12.09
CA LEU A 147 -3.95 16.10 -10.73
C LEU A 147 -2.94 16.74 -9.78
N TYR A 148 -1.68 16.35 -9.87
CA TYR A 148 -0.62 16.89 -9.02
C TYR A 148 -0.44 18.40 -9.25
N ASN A 149 -0.46 18.83 -10.50
CA ASN A 149 -0.24 20.23 -10.85
C ASN A 149 -1.44 21.13 -10.50
N GLU A 150 -2.61 20.57 -10.29
CA GLU A 150 -3.80 21.29 -9.84
C GLU A 150 -3.81 21.52 -8.32
N MET A 151 -2.98 20.80 -7.58
CA MET A 151 -2.97 20.93 -6.12
C MET A 151 -2.38 22.27 -5.69
N PRO A 152 -2.86 22.85 -4.58
CA PRO A 152 -2.20 23.98 -3.94
C PRO A 152 -0.78 23.60 -3.50
N ARG A 153 0.15 24.52 -3.69
CA ARG A 153 1.57 24.30 -3.33
C ARG A 153 2.03 25.29 -2.29
#